data_447e2c83e5e0ae90f5443fa644dd927f
#
_entry.id   447e2c83e5e0ae90f5443fa644dd927f
#
_cell.length_a   1.000
_cell.length_b   1.000
_cell.length_c   1.000
_cell.angle_alpha   90.00
_cell.angle_beta   90.00
_cell.angle_gamma   90.00
#
_symmetry.space_group_name_H-M   'P 1'
#
loop_
_entity.id
_entity.type
_entity.pdbx_description
1 polymer ?
#
loop_
_entity_poly.entity_id
_entity_poly.type
_entity_poly.pdbx_seq_one_letter_code
_entity_poly.pdbx_strand_id
1 'polypeptide(L)'
;MSPHPPGHLTSKRSGAVPGPAVVALMVAFAAIATGALWVYWYYHSAPFVPLQRAISAEFPRSSPRVDAGQRKIHKGTPAEIWIIMRVEFDLESDDATPLAAADRVKELANEHLNKGQYETLHVRLYRGKPEQYIQKRDIDIPLGDVEPLGDVEPVGDVEPVDQEVAEEGVT
;
A
#
# COMPACT_ATOMS: atom_id res chain seq x y z
N MET A 1 19.39 -34.69 76.53
CA MET A 1 19.99 -34.01 75.36
C MET A 1 19.79 -34.93 74.17
N SER A 2 18.72 -34.64 73.35
CA SER A 2 18.43 -35.42 72.14
C SER A 2 18.95 -34.72 70.90
N PRO A 3 19.72 -35.36 70.02
CA PRO A 3 20.21 -34.78 68.82
C PRO A 3 19.08 -34.60 67.78
N HIS A 4 18.93 -33.37 67.24
CA HIS A 4 18.04 -33.10 66.13
C HIS A 4 18.60 -33.70 64.82
N PRO A 5 17.82 -34.37 63.99
CA PRO A 5 18.28 -34.82 62.70
C PRO A 5 18.39 -33.65 61.70
N PRO A 6 19.44 -33.60 60.85
CA PRO A 6 19.59 -32.57 59.85
C PRO A 6 18.50 -32.69 58.78
N GLY A 7 17.71 -31.62 58.59
CA GLY A 7 16.70 -31.51 57.54
C GLY A 7 17.36 -31.56 56.17
N HIS A 8 17.06 -32.59 55.39
CA HIS A 8 17.43 -32.67 53.97
C HIS A 8 16.62 -31.63 53.17
N LEU A 9 17.27 -30.52 52.84
CA LEU A 9 16.76 -29.58 51.83
C LEU A 9 16.81 -30.26 50.47
N THR A 10 15.68 -30.85 50.02
CA THR A 10 15.51 -31.29 48.64
C THR A 10 15.52 -30.06 47.74
N SER A 11 16.68 -29.73 47.17
CA SER A 11 16.82 -28.74 46.12
C SER A 11 15.97 -29.18 44.93
N LYS A 12 14.86 -28.47 44.71
CA LYS A 12 13.99 -28.62 43.53
C LYS A 12 14.84 -28.25 42.32
N ARG A 13 15.40 -29.24 41.63
CA ARG A 13 16.10 -29.02 40.35
C ARG A 13 15.12 -28.35 39.41
N SER A 14 15.31 -27.06 39.21
CA SER A 14 14.71 -26.33 38.09
C SER A 14 15.06 -27.11 36.82
N GLY A 15 14.05 -27.66 36.13
CA GLY A 15 14.27 -28.42 34.92
C GLY A 15 14.87 -27.52 33.84
N ALA A 16 16.19 -27.50 33.75
CA ALA A 16 16.89 -26.79 32.69
C ALA A 16 16.52 -27.45 31.36
N VAL A 17 15.93 -26.67 30.46
CA VAL A 17 15.60 -27.12 29.11
C VAL A 17 16.90 -27.55 28.42
N PRO A 18 17.00 -28.74 27.86
CA PRO A 18 18.23 -29.19 27.20
C PRO A 18 18.54 -28.32 26.00
N GLY A 19 19.82 -27.95 25.85
CA GLY A 19 20.27 -27.05 24.79
C GLY A 19 19.77 -27.41 23.37
N PRO A 20 19.78 -28.68 22.97
CA PRO A 20 19.23 -29.10 21.66
C PRO A 20 17.73 -28.81 21.50
N ALA A 21 16.94 -28.86 22.57
CA ALA A 21 15.52 -28.54 22.52
C ALA A 21 15.29 -27.03 22.29
N VAL A 22 16.13 -26.18 22.86
CA VAL A 22 16.08 -24.71 22.62
C VAL A 22 16.37 -24.43 21.15
N VAL A 23 17.41 -25.05 20.59
CA VAL A 23 17.76 -24.85 19.16
C VAL A 23 16.62 -25.34 18.25
N ALA A 24 16.08 -26.54 18.55
CA ALA A 24 14.94 -27.08 17.78
C ALA A 24 13.72 -26.15 17.83
N LEU A 25 13.41 -25.59 19.01
CA LEU A 25 12.32 -24.63 19.17
C LEU A 25 12.56 -23.34 18.38
N MET A 26 13.78 -22.81 18.38
CA MET A 26 14.12 -21.63 17.59
C MET A 26 13.99 -21.87 16.08
N VAL A 27 14.45 -23.02 15.59
CA VAL A 27 14.29 -23.40 14.18
C VAL A 27 12.82 -23.58 13.81
N ALA A 28 12.04 -24.24 14.66
CA ALA A 28 10.61 -24.40 14.44
C ALA A 28 9.88 -23.05 14.41
N PHE A 29 10.20 -22.16 15.33
CA PHE A 29 9.64 -20.81 15.36
C PHE A 29 9.99 -20.01 14.10
N ALA A 30 11.24 -20.05 13.66
CA ALA A 30 11.68 -19.39 12.43
C ALA A 30 10.94 -19.94 11.19
N ALA A 31 10.77 -21.26 11.11
CA ALA A 31 10.01 -21.88 10.01
C ALA A 31 8.53 -21.47 10.00
N ILE A 32 7.89 -21.43 11.18
CA ILE A 32 6.50 -21.01 11.32
C ILE A 32 6.35 -19.54 10.96
N ALA A 33 7.22 -18.65 11.46
CA ALA A 33 7.18 -17.23 11.17
C ALA A 33 7.38 -16.96 9.68
N THR A 34 8.35 -17.63 9.03
CA THR A 34 8.59 -17.50 7.59
C THR A 34 7.40 -18.03 6.77
N GLY A 35 6.84 -19.17 7.15
CA GLY A 35 5.64 -19.72 6.51
C GLY A 35 4.43 -18.81 6.64
N ALA A 36 4.18 -18.26 7.83
CA ALA A 36 3.09 -17.33 8.06
C ALA A 36 3.24 -16.05 7.22
N LEU A 37 4.48 -15.52 7.14
CA LEU A 37 4.76 -14.35 6.31
C LEU A 37 4.53 -14.64 4.82
N TRP A 38 4.93 -15.82 4.35
CA TRP A 38 4.72 -16.24 2.96
C TRP A 38 3.24 -16.38 2.63
N VAL A 39 2.46 -17.02 3.51
CA VAL A 39 1.00 -17.16 3.38
C VAL A 39 0.32 -15.78 3.37
N TYR A 40 0.69 -14.91 4.31
CA TYR A 40 0.20 -13.53 4.36
C TYR A 40 0.46 -12.78 3.04
N TRP A 41 1.70 -12.85 2.55
CA TRP A 41 2.08 -12.19 1.29
C TRP A 41 1.30 -12.76 0.09
N TYR A 42 1.12 -14.09 0.03
CA TYR A 42 0.34 -14.73 -1.03
C TYR A 42 -1.11 -14.23 -1.05
N TYR A 43 -1.79 -14.19 0.08
CA TYR A 43 -3.18 -13.73 0.14
C TYR A 43 -3.34 -12.23 -0.18
N HIS A 44 -2.35 -11.41 0.14
CA HIS A 44 -2.41 -9.96 -0.12
C HIS A 44 -2.01 -9.57 -1.54
N SER A 45 -1.12 -10.30 -2.18
CA SER A 45 -0.57 -9.94 -3.49
C SER A 45 -1.17 -10.73 -4.64
N ALA A 46 -1.58 -11.98 -4.42
CA ALA A 46 -2.08 -12.86 -5.47
C ALA A 46 -3.32 -12.32 -6.22
N PRO A 47 -4.29 -11.65 -5.57
CA PRO A 47 -5.48 -11.15 -6.26
C PRO A 47 -5.18 -10.14 -7.36
N PHE A 48 -4.08 -9.39 -7.25
CA PHE A 48 -3.74 -8.31 -8.18
C PHE A 48 -2.79 -8.72 -9.30
N VAL A 49 -2.21 -9.91 -9.23
CA VAL A 49 -1.26 -10.41 -10.24
C VAL A 49 -1.87 -10.48 -11.65
N PRO A 50 -3.11 -10.96 -11.84
CA PRO A 50 -3.74 -10.96 -13.18
C PRO A 50 -3.85 -9.55 -13.75
N LEU A 51 -4.33 -8.59 -12.97
CA LEU A 51 -4.45 -7.18 -13.37
C LEU A 51 -3.10 -6.57 -13.70
N GLN A 52 -2.07 -6.79 -12.86
CA GLN A 52 -0.71 -6.30 -13.13
C GLN A 52 -0.16 -6.84 -14.45
N ARG A 53 -0.41 -8.12 -14.74
CA ARG A 53 0.01 -8.73 -16.02
C ARG A 53 -0.74 -8.15 -17.21
N ALA A 54 -2.03 -7.93 -17.09
CA ALA A 54 -2.85 -7.33 -18.14
C ALA A 54 -2.37 -5.90 -18.46
N ILE A 55 -2.13 -5.07 -17.42
CA ILE A 55 -1.59 -3.72 -17.59
C ILE A 55 -0.18 -3.76 -18.21
N SER A 56 0.68 -4.70 -17.78
CA SER A 56 2.03 -4.83 -18.35
C SER A 56 2.03 -5.27 -19.81
N ALA A 57 1.04 -6.04 -20.23
CA ALA A 57 0.88 -6.46 -21.61
C ALA A 57 0.41 -5.31 -22.52
N GLU A 58 -0.53 -4.49 -22.02
CA GLU A 58 -1.08 -3.33 -22.74
C GLU A 58 -0.06 -2.17 -22.78
N PHE A 59 0.62 -1.92 -21.67
CA PHE A 59 1.60 -0.84 -21.51
C PHE A 59 3.00 -1.42 -21.27
N PRO A 60 3.76 -1.75 -22.32
CA PRO A 60 5.12 -2.27 -22.19
C PRO A 60 6.01 -1.31 -21.40
N ARG A 61 6.86 -1.85 -20.50
CA ARG A 61 7.76 -1.07 -19.62
C ARG A 61 7.06 -0.20 -18.55
N SER A 62 5.76 -0.35 -18.36
CA SER A 62 5.01 0.42 -17.34
C SER A 62 5.32 0.01 -15.90
N SER A 63 5.78 -1.25 -15.67
CA SER A 63 6.05 -1.80 -14.32
C SER A 63 4.92 -1.45 -13.33
N PRO A 64 3.67 -1.87 -13.59
CA PRO A 64 2.54 -1.47 -12.79
C PRO A 64 2.62 -2.05 -11.38
N ARG A 65 2.34 -1.22 -10.40
CA ARG A 65 2.14 -1.63 -9.02
C ARG A 65 0.67 -1.42 -8.66
N VAL A 66 0.01 -2.49 -8.26
CA VAL A 66 -1.37 -2.46 -7.81
C VAL A 66 -1.38 -2.71 -6.32
N ASP A 67 -2.05 -1.84 -5.59
CA ASP A 67 -2.25 -1.92 -4.16
C ASP A 67 -3.73 -1.62 -3.85
N ALA A 68 -4.27 -2.20 -2.79
CA ALA A 68 -5.64 -1.95 -2.40
C ALA A 68 -5.79 -1.94 -0.89
N GLY A 69 -6.73 -1.15 -0.41
CA GLY A 69 -6.99 -1.07 1.02
C GLY A 69 -8.09 -0.08 1.36
N GLN A 70 -8.37 0.01 2.65
CA GLN A 70 -9.26 1.02 3.21
C GLN A 70 -8.42 2.09 3.89
N ARG A 71 -8.62 3.33 3.54
CA ARG A 71 -7.87 4.46 4.11
C ARG A 71 -8.05 4.59 5.63
N LYS A 72 -9.25 4.25 6.13
CA LYS A 72 -9.60 4.32 7.55
C LYS A 72 -10.53 3.15 7.91
N ILE A 73 -9.95 1.97 8.16
CA ILE A 73 -10.69 0.75 8.50
C ILE A 73 -11.69 0.98 9.65
N HIS A 74 -11.32 1.75 10.67
CA HIS A 74 -12.15 2.05 11.84
C HIS A 74 -13.34 2.98 11.55
N LYS A 75 -13.40 3.61 10.37
CA LYS A 75 -14.51 4.49 9.94
C LYS A 75 -15.41 3.86 8.89
N GLY A 76 -15.16 2.60 8.52
CA GLY A 76 -15.96 1.93 7.49
C GLY A 76 -15.85 2.61 6.11
N THR A 77 -14.73 3.29 5.82
CA THR A 77 -14.53 3.87 4.50
C THR A 77 -14.50 2.77 3.46
N PRO A 78 -15.01 3.03 2.24
CA PRO A 78 -14.99 2.06 1.16
C PRO A 78 -13.55 1.63 0.83
N ALA A 79 -13.42 0.46 0.23
CA ALA A 79 -12.14 -0.01 -0.25
C ALA A 79 -11.78 0.74 -1.53
N GLU A 80 -10.55 1.21 -1.58
CA GLU A 80 -9.98 1.93 -2.71
C GLU A 80 -8.85 1.10 -3.32
N ILE A 81 -8.57 1.28 -4.60
CA ILE A 81 -7.47 0.63 -5.29
C ILE A 81 -6.54 1.68 -5.88
N TRP A 82 -5.24 1.47 -5.72
CA TRP A 82 -4.19 2.35 -6.26
C TRP A 82 -3.40 1.60 -7.31
N ILE A 83 -3.30 2.19 -8.50
CA ILE A 83 -2.46 1.69 -9.58
C ILE A 83 -1.42 2.74 -9.89
N ILE A 84 -0.16 2.39 -9.69
CA ILE A 84 0.99 3.25 -9.98
C ILE A 84 1.71 2.65 -11.15
N MET A 85 1.86 3.40 -12.25
CA MET A 85 2.54 2.92 -13.44
C MET A 85 3.42 3.98 -14.10
N ARG A 86 4.53 3.53 -14.65
CA ARG A 86 5.41 4.36 -15.45
C ARG A 86 4.86 4.51 -16.86
N VAL A 87 4.95 5.73 -17.40
CA VAL A 87 4.56 6.02 -18.79
C VAL A 87 5.71 6.71 -19.55
N GLU A 88 5.68 6.61 -20.88
CA GLU A 88 6.70 7.21 -21.74
C GLU A 88 6.24 8.52 -22.40
N PHE A 89 4.91 8.74 -22.46
CA PHE A 89 4.31 9.97 -22.98
C PHE A 89 4.40 11.13 -21.99
N ASP A 90 4.18 12.33 -22.49
CA ASP A 90 4.20 13.54 -21.67
C ASP A 90 2.94 13.68 -20.84
N LEU A 91 3.10 13.97 -19.54
CA LEU A 91 1.99 14.12 -18.60
C LEU A 91 1.51 15.57 -18.44
N GLU A 92 2.33 16.53 -18.88
CA GLU A 92 2.03 17.96 -18.84
C GLU A 92 1.37 18.47 -20.14
N SER A 93 1.39 17.65 -21.19
CA SER A 93 0.67 17.99 -22.42
C SER A 93 -0.84 17.93 -22.17
N ASP A 94 -1.57 18.88 -22.78
CA ASP A 94 -3.05 18.88 -22.78
C ASP A 94 -3.65 17.76 -23.65
N ASP A 95 -2.83 16.82 -24.08
CA ASP A 95 -3.27 15.66 -24.85
C ASP A 95 -4.20 14.75 -24.03
N ALA A 96 -5.22 14.23 -24.71
CA ALA A 96 -6.14 13.24 -24.12
C ALA A 96 -5.46 11.90 -23.74
N THR A 97 -4.16 11.72 -24.07
CA THR A 97 -3.40 10.48 -23.88
C THR A 97 -3.37 10.00 -22.42
N PRO A 98 -3.11 10.85 -21.40
CA PRO A 98 -3.13 10.39 -20.00
C PRO A 98 -4.51 9.92 -19.55
N LEU A 99 -5.58 10.59 -19.99
CA LEU A 99 -6.96 10.20 -19.67
C LEU A 99 -7.33 8.89 -20.36
N ALA A 100 -7.03 8.77 -21.65
CA ALA A 100 -7.26 7.53 -22.40
C ALA A 100 -6.51 6.33 -21.79
N ALA A 101 -5.27 6.55 -21.32
CA ALA A 101 -4.52 5.52 -20.60
C ALA A 101 -5.20 5.12 -19.27
N ALA A 102 -5.72 6.10 -18.52
CA ALA A 102 -6.43 5.86 -17.28
C ALA A 102 -7.77 5.14 -17.51
N ASP A 103 -8.52 5.50 -18.55
CA ASP A 103 -9.75 4.82 -18.96
C ASP A 103 -9.47 3.36 -19.34
N ARG A 104 -8.39 3.12 -20.08
CA ARG A 104 -7.99 1.75 -20.43
C ARG A 104 -7.60 0.92 -19.21
N VAL A 105 -6.92 1.53 -18.24
CA VAL A 105 -6.61 0.88 -16.95
C VAL A 105 -7.89 0.58 -16.18
N LYS A 106 -8.91 1.46 -16.21
CA LYS A 106 -10.24 1.21 -15.62
C LYS A 106 -10.92 0.00 -16.25
N GLU A 107 -10.90 -0.12 -17.58
CA GLU A 107 -11.47 -1.29 -18.27
C GLU A 107 -10.80 -2.58 -17.80
N LEU A 108 -9.47 -2.62 -17.77
CA LEU A 108 -8.71 -3.78 -17.29
C LEU A 108 -9.00 -4.09 -15.81
N ALA A 109 -9.15 -3.06 -14.98
CA ALA A 109 -9.54 -3.24 -13.58
C ALA A 109 -10.93 -3.86 -13.46
N ASN A 110 -11.91 -3.41 -14.24
CA ASN A 110 -13.27 -3.96 -14.26
C ASN A 110 -13.33 -5.40 -14.78
N GLU A 111 -12.39 -5.81 -15.64
CA GLU A 111 -12.30 -7.17 -16.16
C GLU A 111 -11.67 -8.15 -15.16
N HIS A 112 -10.66 -7.71 -14.44
CA HIS A 112 -9.84 -8.58 -13.59
C HIS A 112 -10.14 -8.50 -12.08
N LEU A 113 -10.92 -7.50 -11.65
CA LEU A 113 -11.33 -7.33 -10.25
C LEU A 113 -12.80 -7.70 -10.05
N ASN A 114 -13.12 -8.10 -8.82
CA ASN A 114 -14.50 -8.35 -8.43
C ASN A 114 -15.28 -7.03 -8.40
N LYS A 115 -16.32 -6.92 -9.24
CA LYS A 115 -17.21 -5.76 -9.27
C LYS A 115 -17.83 -5.52 -7.90
N GLY A 116 -17.81 -4.27 -7.45
CA GLY A 116 -18.41 -3.86 -6.18
C GLY A 116 -17.51 -4.04 -4.95
N GLN A 117 -16.31 -4.59 -5.09
CA GLN A 117 -15.36 -4.68 -3.99
C GLN A 117 -14.64 -3.35 -3.71
N TYR A 118 -14.47 -2.54 -4.74
CA TYR A 118 -13.76 -1.25 -4.69
C TYR A 118 -14.66 -0.15 -5.26
N GLU A 119 -14.67 1.00 -4.58
CA GLU A 119 -15.49 2.14 -4.99
C GLU A 119 -14.71 3.10 -5.90
N THR A 120 -13.45 3.31 -5.61
CA THR A 120 -12.61 4.27 -6.33
C THR A 120 -11.31 3.65 -6.80
N LEU A 121 -10.94 3.96 -8.03
CA LEU A 121 -9.66 3.63 -8.65
C LEU A 121 -8.80 4.89 -8.75
N HIS A 122 -7.67 4.89 -8.05
CA HIS A 122 -6.66 5.93 -8.14
C HIS A 122 -5.56 5.50 -9.10
N VAL A 123 -5.46 6.16 -10.24
CA VAL A 123 -4.40 5.90 -11.22
C VAL A 123 -3.34 6.98 -11.11
N ARG A 124 -2.14 6.59 -10.68
CA ARG A 124 -0.97 7.46 -10.64
C ARG A 124 -0.04 7.13 -11.78
N LEU A 125 0.02 8.03 -12.74
CA LEU A 125 0.95 7.98 -13.85
C LEU A 125 2.22 8.76 -13.47
N TYR A 126 3.40 8.20 -13.76
CA TYR A 126 4.64 8.92 -13.58
C TYR A 126 5.58 8.71 -14.76
N ARG A 127 6.27 9.78 -15.12
CA ARG A 127 7.32 9.78 -16.14
C ARG A 127 8.63 10.18 -15.47
N GLY A 128 9.57 9.25 -15.37
CA GLY A 128 10.92 9.50 -14.88
C GLY A 128 11.88 9.61 -16.06
N LYS A 129 12.53 10.75 -16.21
CA LYS A 129 13.70 10.89 -17.04
C LYS A 129 14.92 10.94 -16.12
N PRO A 130 16.05 10.26 -16.48
CA PRO A 130 17.29 10.42 -15.74
C PRO A 130 17.64 11.91 -15.64
N GLU A 131 18.02 12.35 -14.46
CA GLU A 131 18.47 13.73 -14.19
C GLU A 131 17.43 14.87 -14.34
N GLN A 132 16.15 14.55 -14.52
CA GLN A 132 15.09 15.54 -14.65
C GLN A 132 14.00 15.35 -13.58
N TYR A 133 13.18 16.42 -13.42
CA TYR A 133 12.00 16.39 -12.57
C TYR A 133 11.05 15.25 -12.94
N ILE A 134 10.55 14.52 -11.95
CA ILE A 134 9.59 13.43 -12.15
C ILE A 134 8.20 14.06 -12.34
N GLN A 135 7.68 13.98 -13.56
CA GLN A 135 6.29 14.35 -13.83
C GLN A 135 5.36 13.30 -13.19
N LYS A 136 4.28 13.77 -12.55
CA LYS A 136 3.26 12.91 -11.94
C LYS A 136 1.89 13.44 -12.28
N ARG A 137 0.95 12.55 -12.55
CA ARG A 137 -0.46 12.88 -12.73
C ARG A 137 -1.30 11.84 -11.97
N ASP A 138 -2.12 12.31 -11.06
CA ASP A 138 -3.07 11.48 -10.31
C ASP A 138 -4.45 11.65 -10.94
N ILE A 139 -5.12 10.54 -11.23
CA ILE A 139 -6.44 10.51 -11.85
C ILE A 139 -7.30 9.59 -10.99
N ASP A 140 -8.39 10.13 -10.46
CA ASP A 140 -9.34 9.41 -9.62
C ASP A 140 -10.56 9.04 -10.44
N ILE A 141 -10.88 7.76 -10.51
CA ILE A 141 -11.96 7.23 -11.35
C ILE A 141 -12.90 6.40 -10.47
N PRO A 142 -14.20 6.70 -10.44
CA PRO A 142 -15.16 5.84 -9.77
C PRO A 142 -15.28 4.50 -10.52
N LEU A 143 -15.24 3.37 -9.79
CA LEU A 143 -15.41 2.02 -10.33
C LEU A 143 -16.88 1.55 -10.30
N GLY A 144 -17.74 2.19 -9.48
CA GLY A 144 -19.17 1.90 -9.45
C GLY A 144 -19.91 2.55 -10.63
N ASP A 145 -21.16 2.11 -10.87
CA ASP A 145 -22.12 2.76 -11.78
C ASP A 145 -22.61 4.11 -11.14
N VAL A 146 -21.69 4.98 -10.76
CA VAL A 146 -22.02 6.34 -10.39
C VAL A 146 -22.12 7.11 -11.70
N GLU A 147 -23.33 7.60 -12.03
CA GLU A 147 -23.52 8.59 -13.07
C GLU A 147 -22.43 9.66 -12.90
N PRO A 148 -21.83 10.17 -14.01
CA PRO A 148 -20.80 11.19 -13.90
C PRO A 148 -21.39 12.34 -13.10
N LEU A 149 -20.86 12.55 -11.90
CA LEU A 149 -21.11 13.78 -11.13
C LEU A 149 -20.72 14.91 -12.04
N GLY A 150 -21.75 15.66 -12.46
CA GLY A 150 -21.61 16.80 -13.34
C GLY A 150 -20.46 17.69 -12.86
N ASP A 151 -19.76 18.23 -13.84
CA ASP A 151 -18.76 19.28 -13.80
C ASP A 151 -18.29 19.66 -12.39
N VAL A 152 -17.16 19.10 -11.98
CA VAL A 152 -16.42 19.60 -10.83
C VAL A 152 -15.96 21.02 -11.22
N GLU A 153 -16.68 22.02 -10.73
CA GLU A 153 -16.21 23.39 -10.80
C GLU A 153 -14.76 23.45 -10.32
N PRO A 154 -13.88 24.15 -11.03
CA PRO A 154 -12.50 24.30 -10.60
C PRO A 154 -12.51 24.94 -9.21
N VAL A 155 -11.90 24.25 -8.26
CA VAL A 155 -11.68 24.76 -6.90
C VAL A 155 -10.99 26.09 -7.05
N GLY A 156 -11.73 27.15 -6.69
CA GLY A 156 -11.32 28.54 -6.84
C GLY A 156 -9.93 28.79 -6.27
N ASP A 157 -9.24 29.70 -6.92
CA ASP A 157 -7.93 30.22 -6.60
C ASP A 157 -7.74 30.36 -5.08
N VAL A 158 -6.77 29.62 -4.56
CA VAL A 158 -6.29 29.82 -3.19
C VAL A 158 -5.55 31.16 -3.20
N GLU A 159 -6.21 32.21 -2.69
CA GLU A 159 -5.57 33.49 -2.47
C GLU A 159 -4.25 33.30 -1.68
N PRO A 160 -3.16 33.93 -2.12
CA PRO A 160 -1.92 33.89 -1.37
C PRO A 160 -2.13 34.58 -0.01
N VAL A 161 -1.90 33.82 1.07
CA VAL A 161 -1.86 34.38 2.41
C VAL A 161 -0.67 35.33 2.49
N ASP A 162 -0.93 36.64 2.45
CA ASP A 162 0.05 37.67 2.72
C ASP A 162 0.61 37.46 4.14
N GLN A 163 1.85 36.99 4.25
CA GLN A 163 2.61 37.00 5.49
C GLN A 163 3.03 38.45 5.76
N GLU A 164 2.21 39.10 6.57
CA GLU A 164 2.57 40.38 7.17
C GLU A 164 3.75 40.15 8.15
N VAL A 165 4.93 40.48 7.67
CA VAL A 165 6.16 40.49 8.49
C VAL A 165 6.06 41.69 9.44
N ALA A 166 5.68 41.45 10.69
CA ALA A 166 5.81 42.42 11.77
C ALA A 166 7.29 42.62 12.09
N GLU A 167 7.87 43.70 11.58
CA GLU A 167 9.12 44.25 12.08
C GLU A 167 8.87 44.86 13.47
N GLU A 168 9.14 44.11 14.54
CA GLU A 168 9.29 44.71 15.87
C GLU A 168 10.69 45.31 16.00
N GLY A 169 10.72 46.65 16.03
CA GLY A 169 11.90 47.46 16.21
C GLY A 169 12.52 47.27 17.61
N VAL A 170 13.84 47.08 17.60
CA VAL A 170 14.69 47.17 18.77
C VAL A 170 15.29 48.59 18.81
N THR A 171 14.92 49.35 19.84
CA THR A 171 15.66 50.50 20.37
C THR A 171 16.40 50.06 21.64
#